data_43a5b6fbb99c410ff2ea68430f9dc5f6
#
_entry.id   43a5b6fbb99c410ff2ea68430f9dc5f6
#
_cell.length_a   1.000
_cell.length_b   1.000
_cell.length_c   1.000
_cell.angle_alpha   90.00
_cell.angle_beta   90.00
_cell.angle_gamma   90.00
#
_symmetry.space_group_name_H-M   'P 1'
#
loop_
_entity.id
_entity.type
_entity.pdbx_description
1 polymer ?
#
loop_
_entity_poly.entity_id
_entity_poly.type
_entity_poly.pdbx_seq_one_letter_code
_entity_poly.pdbx_strand_id
1 'polypeptide(L)'
;MRLLARFRRIRASFDDAFRTSASVFPALERMGVPVQIFVCSGYAGDGAPLTIPELAGDDPEQLATMTWDELRAHAEGGVQIGSHGVAHAHLTRLSDDELQRELTESKQQIEDELRRPCRDFAYPYGEHDERVRAATRAAGYERAFGLRERTRDPFALRRVDLYRRQTPVRALLRLYA
;
A
#
# COMPACT_ATOMS: atom_id res chain seq x y z
N MET A 1 30.28 -5.61 -3.60
CA MET A 1 29.69 -5.71 -2.25
C MET A 1 29.17 -4.40 -1.63
N ARG A 2 29.75 -3.22 -1.91
CA ARG A 2 29.25 -1.92 -1.36
C ARG A 2 27.89 -1.45 -1.93
N LEU A 3 27.50 -1.87 -3.14
CA LEU A 3 26.22 -1.50 -3.75
C LEU A 3 25.04 -2.19 -3.06
N LEU A 4 25.16 -3.48 -2.71
CA LEU A 4 24.11 -4.28 -2.06
C LEU A 4 23.79 -3.80 -0.63
N ALA A 5 24.74 -3.21 0.09
CA ALA A 5 24.50 -2.66 1.42
C ALA A 5 23.57 -1.40 1.41
N ARG A 6 23.50 -0.70 0.27
CA ARG A 6 22.56 0.43 0.10
C ARG A 6 21.11 -0.03 -0.16
N PHE A 7 20.92 -1.17 -0.82
CA PHE A 7 19.58 -1.73 -1.11
C PHE A 7 18.86 -2.27 0.14
N ARG A 8 19.55 -2.57 1.23
CA ARG A 8 18.92 -2.97 2.51
C ARG A 8 18.06 -1.89 3.16
N ARG A 9 18.11 -0.65 2.67
CA ARG A 9 17.28 0.47 3.11
C ARG A 9 16.07 0.76 2.21
N ILE A 10 15.92 0.03 1.10
CA ILE A 10 14.84 0.19 0.15
C ILE A 10 13.84 -0.94 0.38
N ARG A 11 12.57 -0.59 0.41
CA ARG A 11 11.44 -1.52 0.37
C ARG A 11 10.62 -1.20 -0.87
N ALA A 12 10.21 -2.20 -1.62
CA ALA A 12 9.23 -2.05 -2.68
C ALA A 12 7.83 -2.14 -2.10
N SER A 13 6.96 -1.18 -2.39
CA SER A 13 5.56 -1.25 -1.99
C SER A 13 4.65 -1.20 -3.20
N PHE A 14 3.54 -1.93 -3.11
CA PHE A 14 2.52 -2.06 -4.14
C PHE A 14 1.17 -1.74 -3.51
N ASP A 15 0.51 -0.72 -4.03
CA ASP A 15 -0.82 -0.32 -3.60
C ASP A 15 -1.88 -1.19 -4.29
N ASP A 16 -3.10 -1.18 -3.75
CA ASP A 16 -4.30 -1.83 -4.28
C ASP A 16 -4.27 -3.36 -4.32
N ALA A 17 -3.14 -3.98 -4.04
CA ALA A 17 -2.97 -5.43 -4.12
C ALA A 17 -3.33 -6.02 -5.49
N PHE A 18 -3.06 -5.32 -6.61
CA PHE A 18 -3.30 -5.88 -7.93
C PHE A 18 -2.57 -7.20 -8.11
N ARG A 19 -3.30 -8.24 -8.55
CA ARG A 19 -2.77 -9.59 -8.78
C ARG A 19 -1.58 -9.60 -9.75
N THR A 20 -1.59 -8.72 -10.74
CA THR A 20 -0.50 -8.58 -11.72
C THR A 20 0.83 -8.18 -11.09
N SER A 21 0.83 -7.51 -9.94
CA SER A 21 2.04 -7.09 -9.23
C SER A 21 2.85 -8.28 -8.68
N ALA A 22 2.22 -9.42 -8.42
CA ALA A 22 2.91 -10.61 -7.90
C ALA A 22 4.00 -11.14 -8.85
N SER A 23 3.88 -10.86 -10.14
CA SER A 23 4.84 -11.30 -11.16
C SER A 23 6.27 -10.80 -10.94
N VAL A 24 6.44 -9.68 -10.23
CA VAL A 24 7.77 -9.09 -9.97
C VAL A 24 8.36 -9.49 -8.60
N PHE A 25 7.57 -10.08 -7.69
CA PHE A 25 8.03 -10.40 -6.34
C PHE A 25 9.23 -11.35 -6.31
N PRO A 26 9.29 -12.43 -7.13
CA PRO A 26 10.46 -13.32 -7.15
C PRO A 26 11.75 -12.60 -7.57
N ALA A 27 11.66 -11.58 -8.43
CA ALA A 27 12.82 -10.79 -8.82
C ALA A 27 13.31 -9.89 -7.67
N LEU A 28 12.39 -9.24 -6.94
CA LEU A 28 12.71 -8.42 -5.78
C LEU A 28 13.31 -9.25 -4.65
N GLU A 29 12.77 -10.44 -4.39
CA GLU A 29 13.30 -11.39 -3.41
C GLU A 29 14.75 -11.79 -3.73
N ARG A 30 15.04 -12.19 -4.98
CA ARG A 30 16.43 -12.48 -5.41
C ARG A 30 17.37 -11.29 -5.22
N MET A 31 16.88 -10.08 -5.31
CA MET A 31 17.64 -8.86 -5.06
C MET A 31 17.77 -8.51 -3.57
N GLY A 32 17.09 -9.24 -2.68
CA GLY A 32 17.01 -8.95 -1.25
C GLY A 32 16.25 -7.68 -0.94
N VAL A 33 15.31 -7.28 -1.80
CA VAL A 33 14.43 -6.12 -1.61
C VAL A 33 13.13 -6.57 -0.96
N PRO A 34 12.85 -6.18 0.30
CA PRO A 34 11.59 -6.53 0.96
C PRO A 34 10.40 -5.95 0.20
N VAL A 35 9.33 -6.75 0.12
CA VAL A 35 8.06 -6.37 -0.51
C VAL A 35 7.02 -6.04 0.56
N GLN A 36 6.22 -5.02 0.30
CA GLN A 36 5.03 -4.67 1.06
C GLN A 36 3.85 -4.44 0.12
N ILE A 37 2.68 -4.98 0.46
CA ILE A 37 1.43 -4.75 -0.25
C ILE A 37 0.52 -3.94 0.65
N PHE A 38 -0.12 -2.89 0.11
CA PHE A 38 -1.18 -2.14 0.76
C PHE A 38 -2.52 -2.51 0.14
N VAL A 39 -3.42 -3.07 0.95
CA VAL A 39 -4.65 -3.73 0.52
C VAL A 39 -5.85 -2.82 0.71
N CYS A 40 -6.64 -2.63 -0.33
CA CYS A 40 -8.03 -2.15 -0.21
C CYS A 40 -8.90 -3.33 0.22
N SER A 41 -9.22 -3.42 1.51
CA SER A 41 -9.79 -4.63 2.11
C SER A 41 -11.16 -5.02 1.55
N GLY A 42 -11.94 -4.05 1.08
CA GLY A 42 -13.25 -4.29 0.46
C GLY A 42 -13.21 -5.04 -0.87
N TYR A 43 -12.02 -5.16 -1.50
CA TYR A 43 -11.84 -5.85 -2.78
C TYR A 43 -11.14 -7.20 -2.64
N ALA A 44 -10.55 -7.51 -1.50
CA ALA A 44 -9.75 -8.72 -1.31
C ALA A 44 -10.57 -10.01 -1.11
N GLY A 45 -11.88 -9.92 -0.91
CA GLY A 45 -12.75 -11.08 -0.67
C GLY A 45 -12.72 -12.09 -1.80
N ASP A 46 -13.19 -11.68 -2.96
CA ASP A 46 -13.28 -12.49 -4.18
C ASP A 46 -12.24 -12.10 -5.25
N GLY A 47 -11.37 -11.15 -4.95
CA GLY A 47 -10.38 -10.63 -5.89
C GLY A 47 -11.00 -9.77 -6.99
N ALA A 48 -12.11 -9.08 -6.66
CA ALA A 48 -12.81 -8.21 -7.60
C ALA A 48 -11.89 -7.13 -8.18
N PRO A 49 -12.12 -6.70 -9.42
CA PRO A 49 -11.41 -5.56 -9.99
C PRO A 49 -11.64 -4.30 -9.15
N LEU A 50 -10.57 -3.56 -8.86
CA LEU A 50 -10.67 -2.26 -8.20
C LEU A 50 -11.46 -1.30 -9.08
N THR A 51 -12.56 -0.78 -8.55
CA THR A 51 -13.48 0.11 -9.29
C THR A 51 -13.43 1.51 -8.71
N ILE A 52 -12.60 2.37 -9.29
CA ILE A 52 -12.49 3.79 -8.97
C ILE A 52 -12.56 4.62 -10.24
N PRO A 53 -13.02 5.90 -10.17
CA PRO A 53 -13.20 6.73 -11.36
C PRO A 53 -11.93 6.90 -12.21
N GLU A 54 -10.76 6.94 -11.57
CA GLU A 54 -9.47 7.16 -12.22
C GLU A 54 -9.02 5.97 -13.09
N LEU A 55 -9.58 4.79 -12.87
CA LEU A 55 -9.31 3.55 -13.60
C LEU A 55 -10.46 3.15 -14.53
N ALA A 56 -11.45 4.03 -14.69
CA ALA A 56 -12.59 3.79 -15.58
C ALA A 56 -12.10 3.63 -17.03
N GLY A 57 -12.37 2.46 -17.62
CA GLY A 57 -11.94 2.11 -18.98
C GLY A 57 -10.65 1.31 -19.07
N ASP A 58 -9.96 1.06 -17.95
CA ASP A 58 -8.85 0.11 -17.90
C ASP A 58 -9.38 -1.35 -17.97
N ASP A 59 -8.53 -2.25 -18.37
CA ASP A 59 -8.86 -3.68 -18.48
C ASP A 59 -9.14 -4.29 -17.09
N PRO A 60 -10.35 -4.83 -16.85
CA PRO A 60 -10.72 -5.41 -15.56
C PRO A 60 -9.78 -6.54 -15.11
N GLU A 61 -9.18 -7.30 -16.02
CA GLU A 61 -8.21 -8.34 -15.65
C GLU A 61 -6.93 -7.75 -15.05
N GLN A 62 -6.53 -6.57 -15.50
CA GLN A 62 -5.37 -5.86 -14.93
C GLN A 62 -5.69 -5.21 -13.59
N LEU A 63 -6.97 -4.92 -13.33
CA LEU A 63 -7.47 -4.33 -12.10
C LEU A 63 -7.89 -5.38 -11.06
N ALA A 64 -7.86 -6.68 -11.40
CA ALA A 64 -8.16 -7.76 -10.46
C ALA A 64 -7.23 -7.70 -9.26
N THR A 65 -7.81 -7.68 -8.06
CA THR A 65 -7.06 -7.65 -6.80
C THR A 65 -6.75 -9.07 -6.31
N MET A 66 -5.82 -9.21 -5.40
CA MET A 66 -5.51 -10.48 -4.74
C MET A 66 -6.63 -10.86 -3.79
N THR A 67 -7.00 -12.13 -3.76
CA THR A 67 -7.90 -12.70 -2.75
C THR A 67 -7.20 -12.79 -1.39
N TRP A 68 -7.99 -12.99 -0.31
CA TRP A 68 -7.43 -13.23 1.01
C TRP A 68 -6.52 -14.46 1.06
N ASP A 69 -6.82 -15.52 0.29
CA ASP A 69 -5.95 -16.70 0.22
C ASP A 69 -4.59 -16.38 -0.41
N GLU A 70 -4.58 -15.61 -1.50
CA GLU A 70 -3.34 -15.15 -2.14
C GLU A 70 -2.54 -14.24 -1.20
N LEU A 71 -3.20 -13.32 -0.50
CA LEU A 71 -2.56 -12.43 0.47
C LEU A 71 -1.98 -13.20 1.68
N ARG A 72 -2.66 -14.24 2.17
CA ARG A 72 -2.14 -15.13 3.21
C ARG A 72 -0.87 -15.85 2.73
N ALA A 73 -0.91 -16.43 1.53
CA ALA A 73 0.25 -17.11 0.96
C ALA A 73 1.45 -16.16 0.81
N HIS A 74 1.23 -14.94 0.36
CA HIS A 74 2.29 -13.92 0.28
C HIS A 74 2.83 -13.53 1.66
N ALA A 75 1.94 -13.35 2.65
CA ALA A 75 2.33 -13.01 4.02
C ALA A 75 3.14 -14.13 4.69
N GLU A 76 2.82 -15.40 4.44
CA GLU A 76 3.60 -16.57 4.87
C GLU A 76 4.97 -16.59 4.21
N GLY A 77 5.06 -16.19 2.95
CA GLY A 77 6.32 -16.01 2.20
C GLY A 77 7.15 -14.80 2.64
N GLY A 78 6.71 -14.02 3.65
CA GLY A 78 7.47 -12.89 4.19
C GLY A 78 7.14 -11.53 3.59
N VAL A 79 6.17 -11.44 2.68
CA VAL A 79 5.64 -10.16 2.20
C VAL A 79 4.89 -9.47 3.34
N GLN A 80 5.15 -8.18 3.54
CA GLN A 80 4.42 -7.41 4.54
C GLN A 80 3.08 -6.92 3.96
N ILE A 81 2.02 -7.04 4.75
CA ILE A 81 0.71 -6.54 4.35
C ILE A 81 0.35 -5.35 5.24
N GLY A 82 -0.07 -4.26 4.60
CA GLY A 82 -0.60 -3.05 5.21
C GLY A 82 -1.97 -2.71 4.63
N SER A 83 -2.60 -1.69 5.16
CA SER A 83 -3.92 -1.24 4.73
C SER A 83 -3.82 -0.08 3.73
N HIS A 84 -4.74 -0.07 2.76
CA HIS A 84 -5.00 1.05 1.85
C HIS A 84 -6.46 1.56 1.96
N GLY A 85 -7.09 1.37 3.14
CA GLY A 85 -8.51 1.61 3.38
C GLY A 85 -9.39 0.43 2.98
N VAL A 86 -10.70 0.65 3.02
CA VAL A 86 -11.69 -0.33 2.56
C VAL A 86 -11.93 -0.18 1.05
N ALA A 87 -12.25 1.04 0.61
CA ALA A 87 -12.78 1.32 -0.73
C ALA A 87 -11.91 2.25 -1.58
N HIS A 88 -10.63 2.48 -1.22
CA HIS A 88 -9.73 3.44 -1.90
C HIS A 88 -10.32 4.86 -1.94
N ALA A 89 -10.94 5.31 -0.85
CA ALA A 89 -11.62 6.59 -0.77
C ALA A 89 -10.64 7.77 -0.65
N HIS A 90 -11.05 8.97 -1.12
CA HIS A 90 -10.38 10.24 -0.80
C HIS A 90 -10.62 10.60 0.67
N LEU A 91 -9.76 10.17 1.59
CA LEU A 91 -9.96 10.28 3.03
C LEU A 91 -10.16 11.72 3.53
N THR A 92 -9.54 12.69 2.85
CA THR A 92 -9.69 14.12 3.16
C THR A 92 -11.08 14.68 2.89
N ARG A 93 -11.90 13.95 2.10
CA ARG A 93 -13.26 14.38 1.72
C ARG A 93 -14.35 13.69 2.53
N LEU A 94 -14.01 12.67 3.30
CA LEU A 94 -14.94 11.91 4.12
C LEU A 94 -15.36 12.69 5.38
N SER A 95 -16.56 12.45 5.88
CA SER A 95 -16.94 12.81 7.23
C SER A 95 -16.09 12.06 8.26
N ASP A 96 -16.12 12.48 9.54
CA ASP A 96 -15.33 11.82 10.58
C ASP A 96 -15.76 10.37 10.80
N ASP A 97 -17.05 10.08 10.74
CA ASP A 97 -17.59 8.71 10.88
C ASP A 97 -17.18 7.81 9.71
N GLU A 98 -17.22 8.32 8.48
CA GLU A 98 -16.77 7.57 7.31
C GLU A 98 -15.27 7.33 7.34
N LEU A 99 -14.48 8.36 7.69
CA LEU A 99 -13.04 8.24 7.85
C LEU A 99 -12.67 7.20 8.91
N GLN A 100 -13.36 7.25 10.06
CA GLN A 100 -13.16 6.28 11.13
C GLN A 100 -13.44 4.86 10.64
N ARG A 101 -14.54 4.64 9.91
CA ARG A 101 -14.89 3.33 9.33
C ARG A 101 -13.83 2.84 8.35
N GLU A 102 -13.45 3.66 7.36
CA GLU A 102 -12.41 3.31 6.39
C GLU A 102 -11.12 2.82 7.06
N LEU A 103 -10.72 3.48 8.13
CA LEU A 103 -9.48 3.15 8.83
C LEU A 103 -9.61 1.92 9.74
N THR A 104 -10.69 1.82 10.52
CA THR A 104 -10.83 0.75 11.51
C THR A 104 -11.29 -0.56 10.89
N GLU A 105 -12.26 -0.52 9.96
CA GLU A 105 -12.74 -1.74 9.31
C GLU A 105 -11.67 -2.38 8.43
N SER A 106 -10.91 -1.57 7.68
CA SER A 106 -9.82 -2.12 6.87
C SER A 106 -8.74 -2.77 7.73
N LYS A 107 -8.36 -2.16 8.84
CA LYS A 107 -7.41 -2.74 9.79
C LYS A 107 -7.93 -4.05 10.35
N GLN A 108 -9.15 -4.07 10.85
CA GLN A 108 -9.77 -5.23 11.47
C GLN A 108 -9.89 -6.39 10.48
N GLN A 109 -10.39 -6.15 9.27
CA GLN A 109 -10.52 -7.17 8.24
C GLN A 109 -9.16 -7.81 7.90
N ILE A 110 -8.11 -6.99 7.72
CA ILE A 110 -6.76 -7.50 7.44
C ILE A 110 -6.23 -8.33 8.62
N GLU A 111 -6.41 -7.87 9.85
CA GLU A 111 -5.95 -8.58 11.05
C GLU A 111 -6.71 -9.90 11.26
N ASP A 112 -8.01 -9.91 11.02
CA ASP A 112 -8.84 -11.10 11.13
C ASP A 112 -8.49 -12.15 10.07
N GLU A 113 -8.28 -11.73 8.83
CA GLU A 113 -7.96 -12.63 7.73
C GLU A 113 -6.53 -13.18 7.79
N LEU A 114 -5.57 -12.34 8.17
CA LEU A 114 -4.17 -12.73 8.18
C LEU A 114 -3.69 -13.26 9.54
N ARG A 115 -4.48 -13.10 10.60
CA ARG A 115 -4.12 -13.43 11.99
C ARG A 115 -2.79 -12.79 12.44
N ARG A 116 -2.54 -11.59 11.94
CA ARG A 116 -1.32 -10.81 12.20
C ARG A 116 -1.66 -9.31 12.33
N PRO A 117 -0.91 -8.54 13.14
CA PRO A 117 -1.15 -7.10 13.26
C PRO A 117 -0.95 -6.36 11.94
N CYS A 118 -1.91 -5.53 11.56
CA CYS A 118 -1.79 -4.57 10.47
C CYS A 118 -1.28 -3.23 11.02
N ARG A 119 0.01 -2.96 10.88
CA ARG A 119 0.67 -1.81 11.51
C ARG A 119 0.80 -0.60 10.61
N ASP A 120 0.81 -0.83 9.30
CA ASP A 120 1.15 0.15 8.28
C ASP A 120 -0.08 0.53 7.46
N PHE A 121 -0.23 1.82 7.19
CA PHE A 121 -1.27 2.38 6.33
C PHE A 121 -0.65 3.13 5.15
N ALA A 122 -1.18 3.01 3.94
CA ALA A 122 -0.87 3.92 2.85
C ALA A 122 -2.09 4.75 2.51
N TYR A 123 -1.93 6.05 2.41
CA TYR A 123 -3.04 6.93 2.05
C TYR A 123 -3.39 6.78 0.58
N PRO A 124 -4.66 6.45 0.23
CA PRO A 124 -5.13 6.50 -1.15
C PRO A 124 -4.78 7.85 -1.79
N TYR A 125 -4.33 7.84 -3.03
CA TYR A 125 -3.83 9.02 -3.77
C TYR A 125 -2.61 9.72 -3.11
N GLY A 126 -2.08 9.19 -2.01
CA GLY A 126 -1.09 9.83 -1.14
C GLY A 126 -1.62 11.07 -0.42
N GLU A 127 -2.94 11.29 -0.40
CA GLU A 127 -3.60 12.46 0.15
C GLU A 127 -3.89 12.30 1.63
N HIS A 128 -3.44 13.25 2.44
CA HIS A 128 -3.75 13.33 3.86
C HIS A 128 -3.62 14.76 4.38
N ASP A 129 -4.30 15.07 5.45
CA ASP A 129 -4.20 16.28 6.24
C ASP A 129 -3.96 15.92 7.73
N GLU A 130 -3.98 16.92 8.62
CA GLU A 130 -3.78 16.69 10.06
C GLU A 130 -4.90 15.83 10.66
N ARG A 131 -6.14 16.06 10.24
CA ARG A 131 -7.31 15.29 10.68
C ARG A 131 -7.17 13.81 10.32
N VAL A 132 -6.82 13.52 9.07
CA VAL A 132 -6.62 12.14 8.57
C VAL A 132 -5.48 11.47 9.31
N ARG A 133 -4.34 12.16 9.54
CA ARG A 133 -3.23 11.60 10.31
C ARG A 133 -3.61 11.28 11.75
N ALA A 134 -4.35 12.20 12.40
CA ALA A 134 -4.84 11.99 13.76
C ALA A 134 -5.78 10.78 13.84
N ALA A 135 -6.72 10.64 12.90
CA ALA A 135 -7.63 9.51 12.81
C ALA A 135 -6.88 8.19 12.55
N THR A 136 -5.87 8.20 11.67
CA THR A 136 -5.04 7.02 11.38
C THR A 136 -4.28 6.55 12.63
N ARG A 137 -3.75 7.49 13.41
CA ARG A 137 -3.12 7.19 14.70
C ARG A 137 -4.12 6.61 15.69
N ALA A 138 -5.31 7.21 15.79
CA ALA A 138 -6.37 6.76 16.70
C ALA A 138 -6.90 5.36 16.33
N ALA A 139 -6.92 5.01 15.04
CA ALA A 139 -7.25 3.66 14.57
C ALA A 139 -6.19 2.60 14.91
N GLY A 140 -5.05 3.00 15.51
CA GLY A 140 -4.04 2.08 16.02
C GLY A 140 -3.04 1.60 14.97
N TYR A 141 -2.85 2.33 13.88
CA TYR A 141 -1.70 2.13 13.00
C TYR A 141 -0.43 2.69 13.65
N GLU A 142 0.72 2.12 13.33
CA GLU A 142 2.02 2.57 13.84
C GLU A 142 2.69 3.55 12.88
N ARG A 143 2.45 3.40 11.57
CA ARG A 143 3.03 4.22 10.50
C ARG A 143 2.05 4.43 9.37
N ALA A 144 2.17 5.59 8.72
CA ALA A 144 1.40 5.84 7.52
C ALA A 144 2.25 6.55 6.45
N PHE A 145 1.94 6.25 5.19
CA PHE A 145 2.75 6.60 4.04
C PHE A 145 1.97 7.46 3.06
N GLY A 146 2.53 8.63 2.74
CA GLY A 146 2.10 9.51 1.68
C GLY A 146 3.13 9.61 0.55
N LEU A 147 2.99 10.61 -0.33
CA LEU A 147 3.81 10.77 -1.53
C LEU A 147 4.66 12.05 -1.56
N ARG A 148 4.27 13.08 -0.84
CA ARG A 148 4.77 14.45 -1.08
C ARG A 148 5.63 15.02 0.03
N GLU A 149 5.36 14.67 1.28
CA GLU A 149 6.02 15.33 2.41
C GLU A 149 7.37 14.72 2.76
N ARG A 150 8.28 15.60 3.16
CA ARG A 150 9.56 15.22 3.76
C ARG A 150 9.51 15.59 5.23
N THR A 151 8.95 14.72 6.05
CA THR A 151 8.79 14.92 7.49
C THR A 151 9.33 13.73 8.27
N ARG A 152 9.52 13.91 9.58
CA ARG A 152 9.82 12.82 10.51
C ARG A 152 8.57 12.28 11.21
N ASP A 153 7.39 12.79 10.87
CA ASP A 153 6.13 12.27 11.39
C ASP A 153 5.93 10.83 10.89
N PRO A 154 5.80 9.83 11.77
CA PRO A 154 5.56 8.45 11.39
C PRO A 154 4.24 8.25 10.63
N PHE A 155 3.33 9.24 10.68
CA PHE A 155 2.06 9.25 9.94
C PHE A 155 2.08 10.08 8.66
N ALA A 156 3.27 10.47 8.19
CA ALA A 156 3.46 11.18 6.92
C ALA A 156 4.77 10.76 6.24
N LEU A 157 5.11 9.48 6.32
CA LEU A 157 6.33 8.94 5.71
C LEU A 157 6.23 9.01 4.19
N ARG A 158 7.27 9.57 3.56
CA ARG A 158 7.31 9.71 2.11
C ARG A 158 7.66 8.38 1.44
N ARG A 159 6.90 8.05 0.39
CA ARG A 159 7.24 7.04 -0.62
C ARG A 159 7.63 7.72 -1.93
N VAL A 160 8.33 6.99 -2.78
CA VAL A 160 8.68 7.44 -4.14
C VAL A 160 7.92 6.60 -5.14
N ASP A 161 7.02 7.25 -5.89
CA ASP A 161 6.27 6.59 -6.95
C ASP A 161 7.14 6.24 -8.13
N LEU A 162 6.98 5.02 -8.62
CA LEU A 162 7.57 4.54 -9.85
C LEU A 162 6.47 4.14 -10.82
N TYR A 163 6.34 4.87 -11.91
CA TYR A 163 5.36 4.58 -12.96
C TYR A 163 6.01 3.81 -14.11
N ARG A 164 5.27 2.89 -14.72
CA ARG A 164 5.70 2.06 -15.87
C ARG A 164 6.26 2.89 -17.03
N ARG A 165 5.84 4.13 -17.20
CA ARG A 165 6.32 5.05 -18.26
C ARG A 165 7.65 5.74 -17.93
N GLN A 166 8.22 5.50 -16.76
CA GLN A 166 9.48 6.14 -16.36
C GLN A 166 10.67 5.31 -16.85
N THR A 167 11.68 6.00 -17.39
CA THR A 167 12.96 5.35 -17.71
C THR A 167 13.69 4.95 -16.41
N PRO A 168 14.50 3.87 -16.44
CA PRO A 168 15.27 3.44 -15.26
C PRO A 168 16.11 4.58 -14.64
N VAL A 169 16.64 5.48 -15.45
CA VAL A 169 17.43 6.64 -15.01
C VAL A 169 16.55 7.63 -14.20
N ARG A 170 15.33 7.92 -14.67
CA ARG A 170 14.40 8.80 -13.94
C ARG A 170 13.93 8.17 -12.64
N ALA A 171 13.71 6.86 -12.62
CA ALA A 171 13.38 6.12 -11.41
C ALA A 171 14.52 6.22 -10.38
N LEU A 172 15.76 5.97 -10.79
CA LEU A 172 16.95 6.14 -9.94
C LEU A 172 17.09 7.56 -9.39
N LEU A 173 16.94 8.59 -10.23
CA LEU A 173 17.02 9.98 -9.79
C LEU A 173 15.96 10.31 -8.72
N ARG A 174 14.74 9.76 -8.80
CA ARG A 174 13.70 9.95 -7.78
C ARG A 174 14.03 9.27 -6.44
N LEU A 175 14.71 8.14 -6.47
CA LEU A 175 15.12 7.43 -5.24
C LEU A 175 16.20 8.20 -4.46
N TYR A 176 16.96 9.06 -5.13
CA TYR A 176 18.04 9.83 -4.53
C TYR A 176 17.72 11.32 -4.31
N ALA A 177 16.58 11.82 -4.82
CA ALA A 177 16.09 13.18 -4.60
C ALA A 177 15.26 13.28 -3.32
#